data_0b50aae16e10db7dc353ccc7ab467c7b
#
_entry.id   0b50aae16e10db7dc353ccc7ab467c7b
#
_cell.length_a   1.000
_cell.length_b   1.000
_cell.length_c   1.000
_cell.angle_alpha   90.00
_cell.angle_beta   90.00
_cell.angle_gamma   90.00
#
_symmetry.space_group_name_H-M   'P 1'
#
loop_
_entity.id
_entity.type
_entity.pdbx_description
1 polymer ?
#
loop_
_entity_poly.entity_id
_entity_poly.type
_entity_poly.pdbx_seq_one_letter_code
_entity_poly.pdbx_strand_id
1 'polypeptide(L)'
;ETGWGGVMYKTVGIFVADECSPRFDQTNKEGLPWVGFKNMEQISDKPTEVNFENMYKLMRDYPDHVMVASIMGSSEEEWKQLAKMCDKLGCPLIEGNFSCPQMTSHAMGSDVGTNPELVKKYCEAVTSQTKIPFIAKMTPNITSMEVPARAALEGGAAGVSTINTIKSITNIDFENMTAMPVV
;
A
#
# COMPACT_ATOMS: atom_id res chain seq x y z
N GLU A 1 17.06 -15.89 3.94
CA GLU A 1 18.47 -16.04 4.32
C GLU A 1 19.28 -14.73 4.20
N THR A 2 18.58 -13.60 4.03
CA THR A 2 19.20 -12.27 3.90
C THR A 2 19.30 -11.52 5.23
N GLY A 3 18.92 -12.15 6.36
CA GLY A 3 18.97 -11.57 7.71
C GLY A 3 17.78 -10.67 8.06
N TRP A 4 16.74 -10.61 7.24
CA TRP A 4 15.50 -9.87 7.55
C TRP A 4 14.62 -10.66 8.52
N GLY A 5 14.04 -9.98 9.51
CA GLY A 5 13.12 -10.58 10.48
C GLY A 5 11.70 -10.83 9.98
N GLY A 6 11.37 -10.31 8.80
CA GLY A 6 10.03 -10.47 8.20
C GLY A 6 9.88 -9.76 6.87
N VAL A 7 8.67 -9.83 6.31
CA VAL A 7 8.32 -9.24 5.02
C VAL A 7 6.93 -8.61 5.05
N MET A 8 6.78 -7.47 4.38
CA MET A 8 5.49 -6.90 4.02
C MET A 8 5.06 -7.51 2.69
N TYR A 9 3.92 -8.22 2.69
CA TYR A 9 3.38 -8.76 1.45
C TYR A 9 2.88 -7.63 0.53
N LYS A 10 2.93 -7.83 -0.79
CA LYS A 10 2.37 -6.89 -1.77
C LYS A 10 0.92 -6.60 -1.41
N THR A 11 0.50 -5.32 -1.40
CA THR A 11 -0.87 -4.93 -1.05
C THR A 11 -1.91 -5.70 -1.87
N VAL A 12 -2.91 -6.24 -1.20
CA VAL A 12 -4.01 -7.03 -1.78
C VAL A 12 -5.32 -6.26 -1.65
N GLY A 13 -6.11 -6.23 -2.72
CA GLY A 13 -7.48 -5.77 -2.75
C GLY A 13 -8.46 -6.90 -3.07
N ILE A 14 -9.75 -6.58 -3.10
CA ILE A 14 -10.79 -7.50 -3.59
C ILE A 14 -10.79 -7.55 -5.12
N PHE A 15 -10.27 -6.54 -5.78
CA PHE A 15 -10.10 -6.46 -7.22
C PHE A 15 -8.66 -6.79 -7.63
N VAL A 16 -8.47 -7.16 -8.87
CA VAL A 16 -7.16 -7.36 -9.49
C VAL A 16 -6.75 -6.05 -10.18
N ALA A 17 -5.55 -5.56 -9.87
CA ALA A 17 -5.04 -4.34 -10.49
C ALA A 17 -4.67 -4.60 -11.96
N ASP A 18 -5.02 -3.64 -12.82
CA ASP A 18 -4.57 -3.60 -14.21
C ASP A 18 -3.25 -2.83 -14.26
N GLU A 19 -2.17 -3.59 -14.32
CA GLU A 19 -0.81 -3.04 -14.21
C GLU A 19 -0.36 -2.37 -15.52
N CYS A 20 0.20 -1.19 -15.37
CA CYS A 20 0.78 -0.43 -16.48
C CYS A 20 2.18 -0.94 -16.86
N SER A 21 2.58 -0.70 -18.12
CA SER A 21 3.94 -0.92 -18.61
C SER A 21 4.40 0.29 -19.41
N PRO A 22 5.64 0.83 -19.18
CA PRO A 22 6.63 0.35 -18.21
C PRO A 22 6.31 0.73 -16.77
N ARG A 23 6.58 -0.17 -15.82
CA ARG A 23 6.34 0.06 -14.38
C ARG A 23 7.46 0.83 -13.70
N PHE A 24 8.64 0.80 -14.26
CA PHE A 24 9.86 1.35 -13.66
C PHE A 24 10.56 2.28 -14.62
N ASP A 25 11.13 3.34 -14.06
CA ASP A 25 11.98 4.27 -14.77
C ASP A 25 13.06 4.82 -13.85
N GLN A 26 14.12 5.37 -14.41
CA GLN A 26 15.23 5.92 -13.65
C GLN A 26 15.63 7.28 -14.17
N THR A 27 16.10 8.12 -13.27
CA THR A 27 16.71 9.40 -13.62
C THR A 27 18.21 9.27 -13.50
N ASN A 28 18.89 9.37 -14.65
CA ASN A 28 20.34 9.39 -14.74
C ASN A 28 20.78 10.72 -15.33
N LYS A 29 21.94 11.18 -14.91
CA LYS A 29 22.70 12.21 -15.59
C LYS A 29 23.94 11.57 -16.17
N GLU A 30 24.24 11.85 -17.44
CA GLU A 30 25.40 11.28 -18.14
C GLU A 30 26.68 11.45 -17.31
N GLY A 31 27.43 10.36 -17.14
CA GLY A 31 28.68 10.35 -16.37
C GLY A 31 28.52 10.40 -14.85
N LEU A 32 27.29 10.40 -14.32
CA LEU A 32 27.04 10.40 -12.88
C LEU A 32 26.35 9.11 -12.41
N PRO A 33 26.48 8.79 -11.11
CA PRO A 33 25.72 7.71 -10.51
C PRO A 33 24.21 7.91 -10.66
N TRP A 34 23.48 6.82 -10.57
CA TRP A 34 22.04 6.80 -10.53
C TRP A 34 21.48 7.69 -9.40
N VAL A 35 20.60 8.62 -9.75
CA VAL A 35 20.13 9.67 -8.82
C VAL A 35 18.65 9.54 -8.43
N GLY A 36 17.86 8.79 -9.19
CA GLY A 36 16.45 8.64 -8.92
C GLY A 36 15.86 7.37 -9.54
N PHE A 37 14.82 6.88 -8.90
CA PHE A 37 14.05 5.72 -9.34
C PHE A 37 12.57 6.04 -9.23
N LYS A 38 11.82 5.77 -10.29
CA LYS A 38 10.37 5.88 -10.32
C LYS A 38 9.75 4.51 -10.56
N ASN A 39 8.70 4.23 -9.83
CA ASN A 39 7.82 3.09 -10.09
C ASN A 39 6.38 3.56 -10.29
N MET A 40 5.59 2.76 -11.00
CA MET A 40 4.16 2.94 -11.21
C MET A 40 3.40 1.68 -10.79
N GLU A 41 3.97 0.94 -9.86
CA GLU A 41 3.36 -0.25 -9.28
C GLU A 41 2.08 0.10 -8.53
N GLN A 42 1.04 -0.64 -8.85
CA GLN A 42 -0.22 -0.63 -8.10
C GLN A 42 -0.19 -1.69 -6.98
N ILE A 43 -1.34 -2.23 -6.64
CA ILE A 43 -1.47 -3.37 -5.72
C ILE A 43 -1.23 -4.69 -6.46
N SER A 44 -1.45 -5.84 -5.81
CA SER A 44 -1.22 -7.14 -6.44
C SER A 44 -2.07 -7.36 -7.70
N ASP A 45 -1.46 -7.88 -8.73
CA ASP A 45 -2.05 -8.29 -10.00
C ASP A 45 -2.64 -9.73 -9.97
N LYS A 46 -2.65 -10.36 -8.79
CA LYS A 46 -3.19 -11.71 -8.59
C LYS A 46 -4.55 -11.66 -7.91
N PRO A 47 -5.41 -12.67 -8.15
CA PRO A 47 -6.65 -12.83 -7.42
C PRO A 47 -6.43 -12.86 -5.89
N THR A 48 -7.39 -12.34 -5.16
CA THR A 48 -7.33 -12.21 -3.69
C THR A 48 -7.04 -13.55 -3.01
N GLU A 49 -7.72 -14.61 -3.43
CA GLU A 49 -7.57 -15.96 -2.88
C GLU A 49 -6.16 -16.52 -3.08
N VAL A 50 -5.58 -16.28 -4.26
CA VAL A 50 -4.21 -16.71 -4.59
C VAL A 50 -3.20 -15.98 -3.69
N ASN A 51 -3.41 -14.68 -3.43
CA ASN A 51 -2.55 -13.93 -2.53
C ASN A 51 -2.63 -14.47 -1.10
N PHE A 52 -3.82 -14.74 -0.57
CA PHE A 52 -4.00 -15.27 0.77
C PHE A 52 -3.42 -16.70 0.92
N GLU A 53 -3.54 -17.52 -0.11
CA GLU A 53 -2.87 -18.84 -0.14
C GLU A 53 -1.35 -18.70 -0.10
N ASN A 54 -0.79 -17.75 -0.85
CA ASN A 54 0.65 -17.48 -0.82
C ASN A 54 1.12 -16.95 0.54
N MET A 55 0.36 -16.06 1.17
CA MET A 55 0.66 -15.60 2.54
C MET A 55 0.66 -16.75 3.54
N TYR A 56 -0.34 -17.65 3.45
CA TYR A 56 -0.39 -18.85 4.28
C TYR A 56 0.86 -19.74 4.08
N LYS A 57 1.26 -19.97 2.82
CA LYS A 57 2.48 -20.73 2.52
C LYS A 57 3.73 -20.09 3.12
N LEU A 58 3.86 -18.75 3.01
CA LEU A 58 4.98 -18.03 3.59
C LEU A 58 5.04 -18.19 5.11
N MET A 59 3.92 -18.05 5.81
CA MET A 59 3.86 -18.22 7.27
C MET A 59 4.19 -19.65 7.69
N ARG A 60 3.74 -20.65 6.94
CA ARG A 60 4.03 -22.06 7.19
C ARG A 60 5.50 -22.39 6.96
N ASP A 61 6.06 -21.89 5.87
CA ASP A 61 7.40 -22.27 5.40
C ASP A 61 8.51 -21.47 6.12
N TYR A 62 8.14 -20.30 6.70
CA TYR A 62 9.05 -19.41 7.43
C TYR A 62 8.46 -18.99 8.78
N PRO A 63 8.24 -19.94 9.71
CA PRO A 63 7.53 -19.66 10.97
C PRO A 63 8.25 -18.69 11.91
N ASP A 64 9.57 -18.55 11.77
CA ASP A 64 10.39 -17.64 12.58
C ASP A 64 10.44 -16.22 11.99
N HIS A 65 9.72 -15.95 10.89
CA HIS A 65 9.71 -14.65 10.24
C HIS A 65 8.30 -14.03 10.29
N VAL A 66 8.27 -12.72 10.47
CA VAL A 66 7.00 -11.97 10.49
C VAL A 66 6.52 -11.73 9.06
N MET A 67 5.35 -12.25 8.71
CA MET A 67 4.64 -11.90 7.47
C MET A 67 3.55 -10.88 7.79
N VAL A 68 3.66 -9.67 7.25
CA VAL A 68 2.66 -8.62 7.39
C VAL A 68 1.74 -8.60 6.18
N ALA A 69 0.43 -8.70 6.40
CA ALA A 69 -0.54 -8.59 5.34
C ALA A 69 -0.82 -7.12 5.02
N SER A 70 -0.52 -6.68 3.81
CA SER A 70 -0.86 -5.33 3.34
C SER A 70 -2.16 -5.39 2.54
N ILE A 71 -3.15 -4.58 2.92
CA ILE A 71 -4.50 -4.59 2.34
C ILE A 71 -4.95 -3.21 1.89
N MET A 72 -5.85 -3.17 0.90
CA MET A 72 -6.52 -1.96 0.43
C MET A 72 -7.93 -2.28 -0.04
N GLY A 73 -8.92 -1.56 0.47
CA GLY A 73 -10.30 -1.61 0.01
C GLY A 73 -10.75 -0.30 -0.64
N SER A 74 -11.78 -0.36 -1.46
CA SER A 74 -12.44 0.79 -2.07
C SER A 74 -13.70 1.24 -1.32
N SER A 75 -14.19 0.41 -0.42
CA SER A 75 -15.38 0.65 0.41
C SER A 75 -15.19 0.11 1.82
N GLU A 76 -16.02 0.57 2.75
CA GLU A 76 -16.03 0.08 4.13
C GLU A 76 -16.22 -1.45 4.19
N GLU A 77 -17.08 -1.98 3.32
CA GLU A 77 -17.38 -3.40 3.23
C GLU A 77 -16.16 -4.20 2.79
N GLU A 78 -15.41 -3.71 1.79
CA GLU A 78 -14.18 -4.36 1.33
C GLU A 78 -13.09 -4.35 2.41
N TRP A 79 -12.92 -3.23 3.12
CA TRP A 79 -11.99 -3.15 4.26
C TRP A 79 -12.34 -4.16 5.35
N LYS A 80 -13.63 -4.29 5.70
CA LYS A 80 -14.12 -5.29 6.66
C LYS A 80 -13.90 -6.71 6.17
N GLN A 81 -14.14 -6.98 4.88
CA GLN A 81 -13.93 -8.30 4.28
C GLN A 81 -12.46 -8.70 4.33
N LEU A 82 -11.57 -7.82 3.90
CA LEU A 82 -10.11 -8.07 3.92
C LEU A 82 -9.61 -8.28 5.36
N ALA A 83 -10.09 -7.49 6.32
CA ALA A 83 -9.75 -7.67 7.73
C ALA A 83 -10.16 -9.04 8.26
N LYS A 84 -11.37 -9.53 7.94
CA LYS A 84 -11.82 -10.89 8.28
C LYS A 84 -10.97 -11.97 7.63
N MET A 85 -10.53 -11.78 6.40
CA MET A 85 -9.64 -12.72 5.72
C MET A 85 -8.27 -12.77 6.41
N CYS A 86 -7.73 -11.63 6.82
CA CYS A 86 -6.50 -11.55 7.61
C CYS A 86 -6.65 -12.22 8.99
N ASP A 87 -7.78 -11.99 9.66
CA ASP A 87 -8.09 -12.63 10.96
C ASP A 87 -8.14 -14.16 10.82
N LYS A 88 -8.82 -14.66 9.80
CA LYS A 88 -8.88 -16.10 9.48
C LYS A 88 -7.52 -16.67 9.10
N LEU A 89 -6.67 -15.89 8.42
CA LEU A 89 -5.31 -16.28 8.07
C LEU A 89 -4.42 -16.39 9.31
N GLY A 90 -4.68 -15.57 10.35
CA GLY A 90 -3.88 -15.51 11.57
C GLY A 90 -2.54 -14.80 11.37
N CYS A 91 -2.45 -13.82 10.46
CA CYS A 91 -1.23 -13.03 10.30
C CYS A 91 -0.94 -12.19 11.56
N PRO A 92 0.33 -11.95 11.90
CA PRO A 92 0.70 -11.27 13.13
C PRO A 92 0.46 -9.75 13.09
N LEU A 93 0.36 -9.16 11.90
CA LEU A 93 0.20 -7.73 11.70
C LEU A 93 -0.50 -7.45 10.38
N ILE A 94 -1.36 -6.43 10.36
CA ILE A 94 -2.02 -5.93 9.15
C ILE A 94 -1.55 -4.51 8.87
N GLU A 95 -1.20 -4.21 7.62
CA GLU A 95 -0.97 -2.84 7.13
C GLU A 95 -2.13 -2.42 6.22
N GLY A 96 -2.74 -1.28 6.50
CA GLY A 96 -3.70 -0.61 5.59
C GLY A 96 -2.98 0.37 4.67
N ASN A 97 -3.04 0.15 3.37
CA ASN A 97 -2.41 1.02 2.39
C ASN A 97 -3.34 2.18 2.01
N PHE A 98 -3.20 3.33 2.69
CA PHE A 98 -3.88 4.60 2.40
C PHE A 98 -3.04 5.53 1.51
N SER A 99 -2.12 5.00 0.74
CA SER A 99 -1.05 5.83 0.23
C SER A 99 -0.65 5.59 -1.22
N CYS A 100 -1.17 4.54 -1.88
CA CYS A 100 -0.81 4.25 -3.27
C CYS A 100 -1.22 5.42 -4.18
N PRO A 101 -0.28 6.08 -4.88
CA PRO A 101 -0.59 7.24 -5.71
C PRO A 101 -1.10 6.87 -7.11
N GLN A 102 -1.04 5.58 -7.47
CA GLN A 102 -1.35 5.08 -8.82
C GLN A 102 -2.77 4.53 -8.97
N MET A 103 -3.62 4.66 -7.93
CA MET A 103 -4.98 4.16 -8.01
C MET A 103 -5.86 5.06 -8.90
N THR A 104 -6.68 4.43 -9.73
CA THR A 104 -7.60 5.11 -10.65
C THR A 104 -8.91 5.55 -10.00
N SER A 105 -9.21 5.06 -8.79
CA SER A 105 -10.40 5.42 -8.03
C SER A 105 -10.08 6.37 -6.89
N HIS A 106 -10.85 7.46 -6.77
CA HIS A 106 -10.78 8.39 -5.64
C HIS A 106 -11.22 7.80 -4.28
N ALA A 107 -11.79 6.59 -4.30
CA ALA A 107 -12.13 5.85 -3.09
C ALA A 107 -10.97 5.05 -2.51
N MET A 108 -9.77 5.14 -3.07
CA MET A 108 -8.61 4.33 -2.72
C MET A 108 -7.30 5.12 -2.68
N GLY A 109 -6.31 4.53 -2.03
CA GLY A 109 -4.93 5.00 -2.06
C GLY A 109 -4.75 6.39 -1.47
N SER A 110 -3.96 7.23 -2.14
CA SER A 110 -3.56 8.54 -1.64
C SER A 110 -4.73 9.52 -1.48
N ASP A 111 -5.80 9.39 -2.25
CA ASP A 111 -6.97 10.25 -2.13
C ASP A 111 -7.72 9.99 -0.81
N VAL A 112 -7.79 8.74 -0.38
CA VAL A 112 -8.25 8.38 0.98
C VAL A 112 -7.25 8.85 2.02
N GLY A 113 -5.96 8.61 1.83
CA GLY A 113 -4.91 8.93 2.79
C GLY A 113 -4.73 10.43 3.05
N THR A 114 -5.25 11.30 2.18
CA THR A 114 -5.29 12.75 2.38
C THR A 114 -6.58 13.24 3.07
N ASN A 115 -7.56 12.36 3.26
CA ASN A 115 -8.84 12.67 3.90
C ASN A 115 -8.91 12.01 5.30
N PRO A 116 -8.77 12.79 6.39
CA PRO A 116 -8.76 12.25 7.75
C PRO A 116 -10.02 11.47 8.13
N GLU A 117 -11.19 11.91 7.67
CA GLU A 117 -12.47 11.26 7.98
C GLU A 117 -12.54 9.87 7.35
N LEU A 118 -12.08 9.72 6.09
CA LEU A 118 -12.02 8.42 5.43
C LEU A 118 -10.95 7.52 6.05
N VAL A 119 -9.80 8.06 6.40
CA VAL A 119 -8.74 7.30 7.10
C VAL A 119 -9.29 6.75 8.42
N LYS A 120 -9.90 7.59 9.26
CA LYS A 120 -10.51 7.15 10.52
C LYS A 120 -11.56 6.08 10.28
N LYS A 121 -12.51 6.33 9.39
CA LYS A 121 -13.61 5.41 9.06
C LYS A 121 -13.10 4.03 8.65
N TYR A 122 -12.10 3.97 7.79
CA TYR A 122 -11.57 2.68 7.30
C TYR A 122 -10.69 1.99 8.35
N CYS A 123 -9.99 2.74 9.20
CA CYS A 123 -9.32 2.15 10.37
C CYS A 123 -10.34 1.50 11.31
N GLU A 124 -11.45 2.18 11.63
CA GLU A 124 -12.56 1.64 12.43
C GLU A 124 -13.16 0.39 11.76
N ALA A 125 -13.33 0.41 10.44
CA ALA A 125 -13.84 -0.74 9.69
C ALA A 125 -12.96 -1.98 9.89
N VAL A 126 -11.63 -1.83 9.80
CA VAL A 126 -10.68 -2.93 10.00
C VAL A 126 -10.67 -3.38 11.47
N THR A 127 -10.45 -2.46 12.40
CA THR A 127 -10.26 -2.76 13.82
C THR A 127 -11.52 -3.32 14.50
N SER A 128 -12.69 -3.08 13.91
CA SER A 128 -13.95 -3.70 14.36
C SER A 128 -14.06 -5.19 14.00
N GLN A 129 -13.27 -5.70 13.07
CA GLN A 129 -13.37 -7.07 12.56
C GLN A 129 -12.27 -8.01 13.07
N THR A 130 -11.20 -7.49 13.64
CA THR A 130 -10.06 -8.29 14.10
C THR A 130 -9.40 -7.67 15.33
N LYS A 131 -8.68 -8.49 16.09
CA LYS A 131 -7.79 -8.06 17.18
C LYS A 131 -6.33 -8.01 16.76
N ILE A 132 -6.03 -8.41 15.52
CA ILE A 132 -4.68 -8.28 14.97
C ILE A 132 -4.29 -6.80 14.97
N PRO A 133 -3.08 -6.44 15.43
CA PRO A 133 -2.60 -5.07 15.36
C PRO A 133 -2.67 -4.55 13.91
N PHE A 134 -3.19 -3.35 13.76
CA PHE A 134 -3.36 -2.69 12.46
C PHE A 134 -2.53 -1.42 12.41
N ILE A 135 -1.71 -1.24 11.38
CA ILE A 135 -0.95 -0.02 11.11
C ILE A 135 -1.43 0.64 9.82
N ALA A 136 -1.48 1.96 9.83
CA ALA A 136 -1.89 2.74 8.67
C ALA A 136 -0.66 3.26 7.91
N LYS A 137 -0.50 2.86 6.65
CA LYS A 137 0.58 3.39 5.79
C LYS A 137 0.15 4.66 5.11
N MET A 138 0.88 5.74 5.41
CA MET A 138 0.51 7.10 5.03
C MET A 138 1.16 7.53 3.72
N THR A 139 0.46 8.44 3.02
CA THR A 139 0.98 9.08 1.81
C THR A 139 1.84 10.29 2.16
N PRO A 140 2.98 10.51 1.47
CA PRO A 140 3.76 11.74 1.60
C PRO A 140 3.19 12.90 0.76
N ASN A 141 2.18 12.63 -0.08
CA ASN A 141 1.65 13.60 -1.05
C ASN A 141 0.57 14.49 -0.43
N ILE A 142 0.90 15.10 0.70
CA ILE A 142 0.05 15.98 1.50
C ILE A 142 0.93 17.01 2.21
N THR A 143 0.39 18.19 2.46
CA THR A 143 1.13 19.27 3.14
C THR A 143 1.48 18.93 4.60
N SER A 144 0.56 18.26 5.31
CA SER A 144 0.78 17.80 6.68
C SER A 144 0.21 16.40 6.86
N MET A 145 1.08 15.46 7.19
CA MET A 145 0.71 14.07 7.45
C MET A 145 0.15 13.90 8.87
N GLU A 146 0.36 14.85 9.77
CA GLU A 146 -0.06 14.75 11.17
C GLU A 146 -1.56 14.52 11.30
N VAL A 147 -2.37 15.26 10.55
CA VAL A 147 -3.83 15.22 10.67
C VAL A 147 -4.39 13.85 10.32
N PRO A 148 -4.13 13.27 9.13
CA PRO A 148 -4.61 11.92 8.81
C PRO A 148 -3.95 10.83 9.66
N ALA A 149 -2.69 11.00 10.11
CA ALA A 149 -2.06 10.05 11.01
C ALA A 149 -2.75 10.01 12.38
N ARG A 150 -3.14 11.15 12.91
CA ARG A 150 -3.94 11.26 14.15
C ARG A 150 -5.31 10.59 13.97
N ALA A 151 -5.96 10.85 12.85
CA ALA A 151 -7.24 10.22 12.52
C ALA A 151 -7.14 8.67 12.42
N ALA A 152 -6.03 8.14 11.92
CA ALA A 152 -5.78 6.70 11.91
C ALA A 152 -5.72 6.12 13.34
N LEU A 153 -5.00 6.77 14.25
CA LEU A 153 -4.92 6.36 15.66
C LEU A 153 -6.28 6.46 16.35
N GLU A 154 -7.04 7.53 16.10
CA GLU A 154 -8.42 7.68 16.60
C GLU A 154 -9.36 6.58 16.06
N GLY A 155 -9.13 6.08 14.84
CA GLY A 155 -9.83 4.94 14.24
C GLY A 155 -9.36 3.58 14.76
N GLY A 156 -8.46 3.55 15.74
CA GLY A 156 -8.00 2.34 16.42
C GLY A 156 -6.74 1.71 15.81
N ALA A 157 -6.07 2.39 14.87
CA ALA A 157 -4.77 1.90 14.39
C ALA A 157 -3.75 1.87 15.55
N ALA A 158 -2.98 0.81 15.64
CA ALA A 158 -1.92 0.65 16.64
C ALA A 158 -0.68 1.51 16.33
N GLY A 159 -0.58 2.02 15.11
CA GLY A 159 0.53 2.86 14.67
C GLY A 159 0.39 3.28 13.23
N VAL A 160 1.38 3.99 12.74
CA VAL A 160 1.48 4.42 11.33
C VAL A 160 2.81 3.95 10.75
N SER A 161 2.81 3.62 9.45
CA SER A 161 4.02 3.44 8.68
C SER A 161 4.20 4.59 7.68
N THR A 162 5.42 5.05 7.51
CA THR A 162 5.79 6.12 6.58
C THR A 162 6.97 5.68 5.73
N ILE A 163 6.97 5.99 4.51
CA ILE A 163 6.00 6.61 3.63
C ILE A 163 5.89 5.80 2.33
N ASN A 164 4.83 6.00 1.56
CA ASN A 164 4.76 5.48 0.21
C ASN A 164 5.48 6.42 -0.79
N THR A 165 5.28 6.19 -2.05
CA THR A 165 5.90 6.89 -3.18
C THR A 165 5.54 8.37 -3.20
N ILE A 166 6.55 9.22 -3.38
CA ILE A 166 6.37 10.64 -3.70
C ILE A 166 5.97 10.75 -5.16
N LYS A 167 4.86 11.43 -5.45
CA LYS A 167 4.44 11.73 -6.84
C LYS A 167 5.49 12.58 -7.53
N SER A 168 5.98 12.11 -8.66
CA SER A 168 7.04 12.77 -9.42
C SER A 168 7.01 12.38 -10.90
N ILE A 169 7.78 13.10 -11.69
CA ILE A 169 8.11 12.75 -13.08
C ILE A 169 9.64 12.59 -13.18
N THR A 170 10.09 11.67 -14.02
CA THR A 170 11.53 11.44 -14.21
C THR A 170 12.13 12.39 -15.23
N ASN A 171 11.36 12.71 -16.27
CA ASN A 171 11.75 13.63 -17.33
C ASN A 171 10.51 14.20 -18.03
N ILE A 172 10.72 15.20 -18.89
CA ILE A 172 9.72 15.73 -19.81
C ILE A 172 10.26 15.57 -21.24
N ASP A 173 9.49 14.89 -22.07
CA ASP A 173 9.73 14.87 -23.51
C ASP A 173 9.16 16.15 -24.11
N PHE A 174 10.04 17.08 -24.47
CA PHE A 174 9.64 18.39 -25.02
C PHE A 174 9.15 18.30 -26.47
N GLU A 175 9.53 17.26 -27.23
CA GLU A 175 9.08 17.09 -28.61
C GLU A 175 7.60 16.65 -28.64
N ASN A 176 7.24 15.72 -27.77
CA ASN A 176 5.89 15.18 -27.67
C ASN A 176 5.05 15.84 -26.56
N MET A 177 5.63 16.74 -25.78
CA MET A 177 5.00 17.43 -24.64
C MET A 177 4.38 16.44 -23.63
N THR A 178 5.12 15.36 -23.33
CA THR A 178 4.66 14.30 -22.41
C THR A 178 5.61 14.15 -21.22
N ALA A 179 5.04 13.81 -20.07
CA ALA A 179 5.84 13.46 -18.89
C ALA A 179 6.31 12.00 -19.00
N MET A 180 7.54 11.74 -18.54
CA MET A 180 8.12 10.40 -18.55
C MET A 180 7.93 9.71 -17.17
N PRO A 181 7.78 8.38 -17.14
CA PRO A 181 7.57 7.50 -18.30
C PRO A 181 6.17 7.72 -18.89
N VAL A 182 6.06 7.47 -20.18
CA VAL A 182 4.75 7.44 -20.86
C VAL A 182 4.08 6.11 -20.55
N VAL A 183 2.81 6.15 -20.19
CA VAL A 183 1.98 4.99 -19.89
C VAL A 183 0.77 4.99 -20.82
#